data_b826da180d4421b8a57845da328ce24d
#
_entry.id   b826da180d4421b8a57845da328ce24d
#
_cell.length_a   1.000
_cell.length_b   1.000
_cell.length_c   1.000
_cell.angle_alpha   90.00
_cell.angle_beta   90.00
_cell.angle_gamma   90.00
#
_symmetry.space_group_name_H-M   'P 1'
#
loop_
_entity.id
_entity.type
_entity.pdbx_description
1 polymer ?
#
loop_
_entity_poly.entity_id
_entity_poly.type
_entity_poly.pdbx_seq_one_letter_code
_entity_poly.pdbx_strand_id
1 'polypeptide(L)'
;ISRFSEDIDLAVDRSLFGLEGDLTKKQIKKLRKESSVFVREDFYTALSDAIKQYGLDALCTIEPEQDGEGDNTYPEPRKIWITYKSVIQGELDYLKPVVMLEIGARSLSEPFELNKVRSLVEENFPTIQTTLVDTDVTTAVAGKTFLEKVFLLHELFSVEGHGVNANRKSRHLYDLYMMMDKDFAIAAVKDDELWETIRHHREIFTSVKGMDYTPDIRKRIVLIPREDIITVWEKDYAEMLVNMIYGSGKPAFHEIISKMKILEERFRQ
;
A
#
# COMPACT_ATOMS: atom_id res chain seq x y z
N ILE A 1 -8.22 4.02 -10.50
CA ILE A 1 -7.12 3.15 -10.98
C ILE A 1 -7.74 1.83 -11.44
N SER A 2 -7.51 1.45 -12.71
CA SER A 2 -8.15 0.26 -13.30
C SER A 2 -7.27 -0.99 -13.13
N ARG A 3 -6.96 -1.33 -11.90
CA ARG A 3 -6.27 -2.59 -11.55
C ARG A 3 -6.86 -3.21 -10.28
N PHE A 4 -6.70 -4.53 -10.16
CA PHE A 4 -7.03 -5.24 -8.92
C PHE A 4 -6.03 -4.89 -7.80
N SER A 5 -6.51 -4.94 -6.57
CA SER A 5 -5.70 -4.95 -5.36
C SER A 5 -5.93 -6.28 -4.64
N GLU A 6 -4.86 -6.81 -4.04
CA GLU A 6 -4.89 -8.10 -3.34
C GLU A 6 -4.78 -7.91 -1.83
N ASP A 7 -4.46 -6.71 -1.42
CA ASP A 7 -4.16 -6.31 -0.05
C ASP A 7 -5.07 -5.17 0.42
N ILE A 8 -5.36 -5.17 1.70
CA ILE A 8 -6.01 -4.09 2.42
C ILE A 8 -5.05 -3.65 3.52
N ASP A 9 -4.52 -2.44 3.39
CA ASP A 9 -3.63 -1.83 4.37
C ASP A 9 -4.45 -1.14 5.47
N LEU A 10 -4.27 -1.55 6.72
CA LEU A 10 -4.95 -0.97 7.88
C LEU A 10 -3.94 -0.31 8.82
N ALA A 11 -4.10 0.99 9.04
CA ALA A 11 -3.33 1.73 10.02
C ALA A 11 -4.06 1.72 11.37
N VAL A 12 -3.41 1.16 12.39
CA VAL A 12 -3.87 1.24 13.78
C VAL A 12 -3.33 2.52 14.39
N ASP A 13 -4.20 3.29 15.05
CA ASP A 13 -3.77 4.49 15.76
C ASP A 13 -2.84 4.11 16.91
N ARG A 14 -1.63 4.65 16.88
CA ARG A 14 -0.60 4.36 17.89
C ARG A 14 -0.92 4.92 19.28
N SER A 15 -1.89 5.84 19.39
CA SER A 15 -2.43 6.29 20.68
C SER A 15 -3.08 5.16 21.47
N LEU A 16 -3.58 4.11 20.80
CA LEU A 16 -4.05 2.87 21.44
C LEU A 16 -2.97 2.22 22.32
N PHE A 17 -1.70 2.42 21.98
CA PHE A 17 -0.53 1.91 22.71
C PHE A 17 0.10 2.98 23.62
N GLY A 18 -0.56 4.14 23.80
CA GLY A 18 -0.06 5.26 24.57
C GLY A 18 1.19 5.92 23.97
N LEU A 19 1.31 5.91 22.65
CA LEU A 19 2.44 6.45 21.90
C LEU A 19 1.95 7.44 20.85
N GLU A 20 2.47 8.68 20.91
CA GLU A 20 2.10 9.77 20.02
C GLU A 20 3.33 10.54 19.54
N GLY A 21 3.20 11.30 18.45
CA GLY A 21 4.24 12.15 17.90
C GLY A 21 5.49 11.39 17.44
N ASP A 22 6.64 12.05 17.57
CA ASP A 22 7.93 11.46 17.21
C ASP A 22 8.37 10.44 18.25
N LEU A 23 8.76 9.28 17.80
CA LEU A 23 9.14 8.18 18.67
C LEU A 23 10.64 7.93 18.64
N THR A 24 11.21 7.68 19.79
CA THR A 24 12.57 7.15 19.92
C THR A 24 12.67 5.72 19.41
N LYS A 25 13.86 5.27 19.04
CA LYS A 25 14.10 3.87 18.60
C LYS A 25 13.57 2.83 19.61
N LYS A 26 13.64 3.12 20.91
CA LYS A 26 13.10 2.24 21.96
C LYS A 26 11.57 2.20 21.91
N GLN A 27 10.93 3.35 21.73
CA GLN A 27 9.47 3.43 21.60
C GLN A 27 8.97 2.76 20.29
N ILE A 28 9.69 2.91 19.18
CA ILE A 28 9.37 2.21 17.92
C ILE A 28 9.44 0.69 18.10
N LYS A 29 10.46 0.16 18.83
CA LYS A 29 10.51 -1.27 19.15
C LYS A 29 9.35 -1.72 20.06
N LYS A 30 8.96 -0.88 21.03
CA LYS A 30 7.80 -1.12 21.87
C LYS A 30 6.53 -1.16 21.03
N LEU A 31 6.30 -0.15 20.19
CA LEU A 31 5.16 -0.06 19.29
C LEU A 31 5.05 -1.29 18.39
N ARG A 32 6.15 -1.69 17.74
CA ARG A 32 6.22 -2.89 16.90
C ARG A 32 5.77 -4.14 17.64
N LYS A 33 6.22 -4.33 18.88
CA LYS A 33 5.83 -5.48 19.69
C LYS A 33 4.36 -5.44 20.06
N GLU A 34 3.89 -4.31 20.57
CA GLU A 34 2.52 -4.18 21.09
C GLU A 34 1.49 -4.24 19.96
N SER A 35 1.73 -3.56 18.83
CA SER A 35 0.85 -3.65 17.66
C SER A 35 0.81 -5.05 17.07
N SER A 36 1.96 -5.73 16.97
CA SER A 36 2.01 -7.09 16.45
C SER A 36 1.25 -8.08 17.34
N VAL A 37 1.33 -7.94 18.66
CA VAL A 37 0.56 -8.75 19.62
C VAL A 37 -0.92 -8.45 19.53
N PHE A 38 -1.30 -7.17 19.51
CA PHE A 38 -2.69 -6.72 19.34
C PHE A 38 -3.33 -7.34 18.08
N VAL A 39 -2.62 -7.31 16.95
CA VAL A 39 -3.16 -7.86 15.70
C VAL A 39 -3.34 -9.39 15.79
N ARG A 40 -2.38 -10.08 16.42
CA ARG A 40 -2.44 -11.55 16.57
C ARG A 40 -3.54 -12.01 17.51
N GLU A 41 -3.83 -11.26 18.56
CA GLU A 41 -4.72 -11.67 19.65
C GLU A 41 -6.08 -10.96 19.53
N ASP A 42 -6.12 -9.66 19.79
CA ASP A 42 -7.38 -8.92 19.91
C ASP A 42 -8.07 -8.73 18.56
N PHE A 43 -7.32 -8.21 17.56
CA PHE A 43 -7.88 -7.94 16.24
C PHE A 43 -8.29 -9.24 15.52
N TYR A 44 -7.44 -10.27 15.57
CA TYR A 44 -7.75 -11.56 14.97
C TYR A 44 -9.00 -12.20 15.59
N THR A 45 -9.16 -12.14 16.92
CA THR A 45 -10.33 -12.64 17.61
C THR A 45 -11.59 -11.89 17.20
N ALA A 46 -11.55 -10.55 17.21
CA ALA A 46 -12.67 -9.72 16.80
C ALA A 46 -13.08 -9.95 15.33
N LEU A 47 -12.10 -10.09 14.43
CA LEU A 47 -12.35 -10.42 13.03
C LEU A 47 -12.99 -11.79 12.87
N SER A 48 -12.48 -12.80 13.59
CA SER A 48 -13.01 -14.15 13.56
C SER A 48 -14.45 -14.21 14.04
N ASP A 49 -14.77 -13.48 15.10
CA ASP A 49 -16.13 -13.41 15.63
C ASP A 49 -17.08 -12.67 14.69
N ALA A 50 -16.62 -11.58 14.06
CA ALA A 50 -17.39 -10.88 13.06
C ALA A 50 -17.70 -11.76 11.84
N ILE A 51 -16.74 -12.52 11.33
CA ILE A 51 -16.95 -13.45 10.20
C ILE A 51 -18.00 -14.51 10.54
N LYS A 52 -17.97 -15.08 11.75
CA LYS A 52 -19.00 -16.02 12.22
C LYS A 52 -20.37 -15.33 12.35
N GLN A 53 -20.40 -14.14 12.95
CA GLN A 53 -21.64 -13.37 13.13
C GLN A 53 -22.35 -13.09 11.80
N TYR A 54 -21.56 -12.84 10.74
CA TYR A 54 -22.10 -12.61 9.38
C TYR A 54 -22.31 -13.91 8.59
N GLY A 55 -22.04 -15.09 9.17
CA GLY A 55 -22.23 -16.39 8.51
C GLY A 55 -21.25 -16.64 7.35
N LEU A 56 -20.10 -16.01 7.39
CA LEU A 56 -19.07 -16.13 6.35
C LEU A 56 -18.07 -17.25 6.62
N ASP A 57 -18.06 -17.83 7.81
CA ASP A 57 -17.16 -18.91 8.24
C ASP A 57 -17.28 -20.21 7.40
N ALA A 58 -18.43 -20.43 6.76
CA ALA A 58 -18.61 -21.51 5.78
C ALA A 58 -17.97 -21.21 4.40
N LEU A 59 -17.69 -19.96 4.10
CA LEU A 59 -17.20 -19.48 2.80
C LEU A 59 -15.72 -19.12 2.79
N CYS A 60 -15.13 -18.81 3.93
CA CYS A 60 -13.73 -18.44 4.03
C CYS A 60 -13.06 -18.98 5.30
N THR A 61 -11.73 -19.06 5.26
CA THR A 61 -10.87 -19.34 6.40
C THR A 61 -9.97 -18.15 6.68
N ILE A 62 -9.59 -17.98 7.96
CA ILE A 62 -8.73 -16.87 8.39
C ILE A 62 -7.47 -17.45 9.02
N GLU A 63 -6.32 -16.99 8.59
CA GLU A 63 -5.03 -17.41 9.09
C GLU A 63 -4.15 -16.19 9.44
N PRO A 64 -3.70 -16.05 10.71
CA PRO A 64 -2.79 -14.99 11.10
C PRO A 64 -1.34 -15.37 10.77
N GLU A 65 -0.53 -14.36 10.47
CA GLU A 65 0.92 -14.53 10.34
C GLU A 65 1.52 -15.04 11.65
N GLN A 66 2.35 -16.06 11.54
CA GLN A 66 3.04 -16.65 12.70
C GLN A 66 4.23 -15.77 13.11
N ASP A 67 4.59 -15.85 14.39
CA ASP A 67 5.80 -15.20 14.87
C ASP A 67 7.03 -15.83 14.22
N GLY A 68 7.95 -14.98 13.78
CA GLY A 68 9.23 -15.40 13.24
C GLY A 68 10.31 -15.46 14.32
N GLU A 69 11.56 -15.52 13.90
CA GLU A 69 12.73 -15.50 14.78
C GLU A 69 13.52 -14.19 14.61
N GLY A 70 14.28 -13.82 15.63
CA GLY A 70 15.15 -12.65 15.63
C GLY A 70 14.37 -11.35 15.41
N ASP A 71 14.71 -10.60 14.38
CA ASP A 71 14.04 -9.34 14.06
C ASP A 71 12.60 -9.53 13.55
N ASN A 72 12.21 -10.73 13.15
CA ASN A 72 10.86 -11.06 12.69
C ASN A 72 9.98 -11.65 13.80
N THR A 73 10.42 -11.69 15.04
CA THR A 73 9.63 -12.18 16.19
C THR A 73 8.29 -11.43 16.30
N TYR A 74 8.29 -10.15 15.98
CA TYR A 74 7.10 -9.31 15.96
C TYR A 74 6.96 -8.66 14.59
N PRO A 75 6.33 -9.35 13.59
CA PRO A 75 6.05 -8.75 12.28
C PRO A 75 5.24 -7.47 12.43
N GLU A 76 5.62 -6.42 11.69
CA GLU A 76 4.86 -5.17 11.69
C GLU A 76 5.16 -4.41 10.36
N PRO A 77 4.15 -4.24 9.49
CA PRO A 77 2.76 -4.70 9.68
C PRO A 77 2.66 -6.23 9.78
N ARG A 78 1.69 -6.71 10.57
CA ARG A 78 1.36 -8.13 10.64
C ARG A 78 0.27 -8.45 9.63
N LYS A 79 0.33 -9.65 9.06
CA LYS A 79 -0.61 -10.11 8.03
C LYS A 79 -1.66 -11.04 8.59
N ILE A 80 -2.86 -10.94 8.00
CA ILE A 80 -3.92 -11.93 8.16
C ILE A 80 -4.41 -12.28 6.76
N TRP A 81 -4.47 -13.55 6.44
CA TRP A 81 -5.00 -14.04 5.18
C TRP A 81 -6.43 -14.54 5.36
N ILE A 82 -7.34 -14.03 4.51
CA ILE A 82 -8.72 -14.49 4.39
C ILE A 82 -8.82 -15.25 3.08
N THR A 83 -8.77 -16.58 3.15
CA THR A 83 -8.89 -17.45 1.98
C THR A 83 -10.36 -17.79 1.76
N TYR A 84 -10.89 -17.50 0.58
CA TYR A 84 -12.28 -17.74 0.24
C TYR A 84 -12.43 -18.80 -0.85
N LYS A 85 -13.61 -19.44 -0.93
CA LYS A 85 -13.92 -20.39 -1.98
C LYS A 85 -14.14 -19.64 -3.29
N SER A 86 -13.27 -19.88 -4.28
CA SER A 86 -13.46 -19.31 -5.62
C SER A 86 -14.74 -19.86 -6.26
N VAL A 87 -15.53 -18.97 -6.82
CA VAL A 87 -16.70 -19.32 -7.67
C VAL A 87 -16.34 -19.38 -9.16
N ILE A 88 -15.10 -18.97 -9.51
CA ILE A 88 -14.60 -18.98 -10.86
C ILE A 88 -13.92 -20.33 -11.10
N GLN A 89 -14.29 -21.00 -12.21
CA GLN A 89 -13.67 -22.25 -12.62
C GLN A 89 -12.36 -21.97 -13.36
N GLY A 90 -11.33 -22.73 -13.03
CA GLY A 90 -9.97 -22.63 -13.60
C GLY A 90 -8.93 -22.19 -12.58
N GLU A 91 -7.68 -22.50 -12.85
CA GLU A 91 -6.56 -22.05 -12.03
C GLU A 91 -6.23 -20.58 -12.37
N LEU A 92 -6.26 -19.74 -11.37
CA LEU A 92 -5.77 -18.35 -11.44
C LEU A 92 -4.38 -18.33 -10.81
N ASP A 93 -3.35 -18.56 -11.62
CA ASP A 93 -1.96 -18.66 -11.15
C ASP A 93 -1.47 -17.37 -10.48
N TYR A 94 -1.94 -16.23 -10.95
CA TYR A 94 -1.49 -14.92 -10.48
C TYR A 94 -2.37 -14.34 -9.37
N LEU A 95 -3.69 -14.39 -9.53
CA LEU A 95 -4.67 -13.90 -8.55
C LEU A 95 -5.21 -15.07 -7.73
N LYS A 96 -4.76 -15.22 -6.50
CA LYS A 96 -5.26 -16.27 -5.60
C LYS A 96 -6.57 -15.83 -4.95
N PRO A 97 -7.47 -16.77 -4.57
CA PRO A 97 -8.70 -16.45 -3.85
C PRO A 97 -8.42 -16.12 -2.37
N VAL A 98 -7.60 -15.11 -2.15
CA VAL A 98 -7.14 -14.66 -0.84
C VAL A 98 -7.21 -13.15 -0.77
N VAL A 99 -7.78 -12.61 0.29
CA VAL A 99 -7.64 -11.22 0.69
C VAL A 99 -6.61 -11.15 1.80
N MET A 100 -5.56 -10.37 1.62
CA MET A 100 -4.53 -10.16 2.62
C MET A 100 -4.78 -8.84 3.35
N LEU A 101 -4.87 -8.88 4.67
CA LEU A 101 -4.86 -7.68 5.51
C LEU A 101 -3.44 -7.45 5.99
N GLU A 102 -2.89 -6.28 5.74
CA GLU A 102 -1.63 -5.80 6.35
C GLU A 102 -1.97 -4.75 7.41
N ILE A 103 -1.72 -5.07 8.68
CA ILE A 103 -2.19 -4.29 9.81
C ILE A 103 -1.01 -3.84 10.65
N GLY A 104 -0.83 -2.52 10.79
CA GLY A 104 0.29 -1.97 11.53
C GLY A 104 0.02 -0.59 12.11
N ALA A 105 0.80 -0.22 13.13
CA ALA A 105 0.70 1.05 13.82
C ALA A 105 1.83 2.04 13.47
N ARG A 106 2.76 1.65 12.61
CA ARG A 106 3.86 2.52 12.17
C ARG A 106 3.50 3.41 10.98
N SER A 107 2.42 3.10 10.29
CA SER A 107 1.94 3.92 9.17
C SER A 107 1.48 5.29 9.66
N LEU A 108 1.65 6.29 8.82
CA LEU A 108 1.09 7.62 9.05
C LEU A 108 -0.42 7.54 8.83
N SER A 109 -1.21 7.76 9.87
CA SER A 109 -2.67 7.71 9.78
C SER A 109 -3.26 8.97 9.15
N GLU A 110 -2.72 10.13 9.49
CA GLU A 110 -3.21 11.44 9.00
C GLU A 110 -2.44 11.93 7.77
N PRO A 111 -3.06 12.78 6.93
CA PRO A 111 -4.49 13.09 6.92
C PRO A 111 -5.34 11.95 6.38
N PHE A 112 -6.59 11.90 6.83
CA PHE A 112 -7.59 10.92 6.39
C PHE A 112 -8.92 11.60 6.02
N GLU A 113 -9.77 10.87 5.31
CA GLU A 113 -11.13 11.26 4.92
C GLU A 113 -12.09 10.09 5.04
N LEU A 114 -13.38 10.38 5.16
CA LEU A 114 -14.42 9.36 5.22
C LEU A 114 -14.93 9.08 3.81
N ASN A 115 -14.75 7.85 3.34
CA ASN A 115 -15.19 7.41 2.02
C ASN A 115 -16.19 6.26 2.11
N LYS A 116 -17.15 6.25 1.19
CA LYS A 116 -18.05 5.09 1.02
C LYS A 116 -17.37 4.02 0.18
N VAL A 117 -17.32 2.82 0.72
CA VAL A 117 -16.83 1.64 -0.01
C VAL A 117 -18.03 0.86 -0.52
N ARG A 118 -17.99 0.56 -1.81
CA ARG A 118 -18.98 -0.25 -2.51
C ARG A 118 -18.28 -1.37 -3.28
N SER A 119 -18.95 -2.50 -3.47
CA SER A 119 -18.39 -3.59 -4.25
C SER A 119 -18.36 -3.26 -5.75
N LEU A 120 -17.30 -3.72 -6.46
CA LEU A 120 -17.24 -3.60 -7.92
C LEU A 120 -18.40 -4.33 -8.63
N VAL A 121 -18.99 -5.34 -7.99
CA VAL A 121 -20.18 -6.04 -8.51
C VAL A 121 -21.38 -5.10 -8.54
N GLU A 122 -21.61 -4.36 -7.47
CA GLU A 122 -22.72 -3.39 -7.42
C GLU A 122 -22.52 -2.21 -8.35
N GLU A 123 -21.28 -1.75 -8.52
CA GLU A 123 -20.97 -0.67 -9.47
C GLU A 123 -21.23 -1.07 -10.91
N ASN A 124 -20.91 -2.31 -11.28
CA ASN A 124 -21.05 -2.79 -12.67
C ASN A 124 -22.43 -3.42 -12.95
N PHE A 125 -23.15 -3.87 -11.91
CA PHE A 125 -24.43 -4.53 -12.02
C PHE A 125 -25.47 -3.90 -11.08
N PRO A 126 -25.89 -2.64 -11.29
CA PRO A 126 -26.73 -1.89 -10.36
C PRO A 126 -28.16 -2.47 -10.19
N THR A 127 -28.54 -3.41 -11.04
CA THR A 127 -29.83 -4.11 -10.95
C THR A 127 -29.81 -5.32 -10.02
N ILE A 128 -28.62 -5.77 -9.60
CA ILE A 128 -28.49 -6.86 -8.64
C ILE A 128 -28.78 -6.31 -7.24
N GLN A 129 -29.82 -6.83 -6.61
CA GLN A 129 -30.07 -6.56 -5.19
C GLN A 129 -29.04 -7.35 -4.37
N THR A 130 -28.08 -6.65 -3.79
CA THR A 130 -27.14 -7.24 -2.83
C THR A 130 -27.61 -6.92 -1.42
N THR A 131 -27.22 -7.75 -0.46
CA THR A 131 -27.41 -7.46 0.97
C THR A 131 -26.25 -6.60 1.52
N LEU A 132 -25.33 -6.22 0.65
CA LEU A 132 -24.19 -5.39 1.03
C LEU A 132 -24.66 -3.95 1.29
N VAL A 133 -24.22 -3.39 2.37
CA VAL A 133 -24.53 -2.01 2.75
C VAL A 133 -23.31 -1.15 2.41
N ASP A 134 -23.54 0.00 1.79
CA ASP A 134 -22.51 1.02 1.65
C ASP A 134 -21.91 1.29 3.02
N THR A 135 -20.61 1.05 3.17
CA THR A 135 -19.90 1.21 4.45
C THR A 135 -19.01 2.44 4.38
N ASP A 136 -19.15 3.33 5.34
CA ASP A 136 -18.23 4.46 5.52
C ASP A 136 -16.93 3.96 6.13
N VAL A 137 -15.83 4.21 5.46
CA VAL A 137 -14.48 3.78 5.87
C VAL A 137 -13.56 5.00 5.94
N THR A 138 -12.86 5.16 7.05
CA THR A 138 -11.80 6.15 7.17
C THR A 138 -10.60 5.72 6.32
N THR A 139 -10.27 6.52 5.33
CA THR A 139 -9.21 6.21 4.35
C THR A 139 -8.16 7.32 4.33
N ALA A 140 -6.92 6.96 4.03
CA ALA A 140 -5.88 7.95 3.76
C ALA A 140 -6.27 8.81 2.54
N VAL A 141 -6.06 10.13 2.63
CA VAL A 141 -6.34 11.01 1.49
C VAL A 141 -5.50 10.63 0.27
N ALA A 142 -6.07 10.77 -0.92
CA ALA A 142 -5.42 10.34 -2.16
C ALA A 142 -4.07 11.04 -2.42
N GLY A 143 -3.93 12.31 -2.05
CA GLY A 143 -2.68 13.07 -2.15
C GLY A 143 -1.54 12.50 -1.31
N LYS A 144 -1.85 12.05 -0.08
CA LYS A 144 -0.90 11.37 0.79
C LYS A 144 -0.43 10.05 0.17
N THR A 145 -1.38 9.20 -0.26
CA THR A 145 -1.06 7.92 -0.91
C THR A 145 -0.19 8.12 -2.16
N PHE A 146 -0.45 9.17 -2.93
CA PHE A 146 0.38 9.54 -4.07
C PHE A 146 1.82 9.86 -3.66
N LEU A 147 2.02 10.73 -2.67
CA LEU A 147 3.36 11.12 -2.21
C LEU A 147 4.10 9.95 -1.53
N GLU A 148 3.41 9.11 -0.76
CA GLU A 148 4.02 7.90 -0.18
C GLU A 148 4.56 6.94 -1.24
N LYS A 149 3.88 6.80 -2.39
CA LYS A 149 4.38 6.02 -3.53
C LYS A 149 5.58 6.68 -4.22
N VAL A 150 5.61 8.01 -4.28
CA VAL A 150 6.77 8.78 -4.77
C VAL A 150 7.99 8.49 -3.90
N PHE A 151 7.87 8.59 -2.58
CA PHE A 151 8.96 8.25 -1.65
C PHE A 151 9.40 6.80 -1.77
N LEU A 152 8.45 5.87 -1.83
CA LEU A 152 8.74 4.43 -1.94
C LEU A 152 9.57 4.13 -3.20
N LEU A 153 9.20 4.67 -4.36
CA LEU A 153 9.96 4.46 -5.59
C LEU A 153 11.32 5.17 -5.53
N HIS A 154 11.39 6.38 -4.96
CA HIS A 154 12.63 7.07 -4.76
C HIS A 154 13.62 6.25 -3.89
N GLU A 155 13.17 5.69 -2.79
CA GLU A 155 13.96 4.81 -1.93
C GLU A 155 14.46 3.55 -2.66
N LEU A 156 13.62 2.99 -3.53
CA LEU A 156 14.00 1.81 -4.32
C LEU A 156 15.02 2.12 -5.40
N PHE A 157 14.99 3.31 -5.98
CA PHE A 157 15.82 3.63 -7.14
C PHE A 157 17.06 4.48 -6.81
N SER A 158 17.07 5.19 -5.69
CA SER A 158 18.20 6.02 -5.26
C SER A 158 19.26 5.26 -4.49
N VAL A 159 18.89 4.17 -3.82
CA VAL A 159 19.83 3.41 -2.99
C VAL A 159 20.36 2.21 -3.77
N GLU A 160 21.68 2.09 -3.85
CA GLU A 160 22.35 0.96 -4.51
C GLU A 160 21.96 -0.37 -3.85
N GLY A 161 21.72 -1.41 -4.65
CA GLY A 161 21.26 -2.71 -4.18
C GLY A 161 19.74 -2.78 -3.87
N HIS A 162 19.06 -1.64 -3.81
CA HIS A 162 17.61 -1.61 -3.68
C HIS A 162 16.94 -1.68 -5.06
N GLY A 163 15.67 -2.07 -5.08
CA GLY A 163 14.90 -2.17 -6.32
C GLY A 163 15.27 -3.36 -7.23
N VAL A 164 16.26 -4.17 -6.88
CA VAL A 164 16.66 -5.38 -7.65
C VAL A 164 15.51 -6.39 -7.71
N ASN A 165 14.75 -6.53 -6.63
CA ASN A 165 13.54 -7.34 -6.61
C ASN A 165 12.34 -6.47 -6.97
N ALA A 166 11.86 -6.56 -8.21
CA ALA A 166 10.71 -5.85 -8.72
C ALA A 166 9.38 -6.58 -8.46
N ASN A 167 9.40 -7.82 -7.96
CA ASN A 167 8.22 -8.67 -7.84
C ASN A 167 7.01 -7.92 -7.28
N ARG A 168 5.97 -7.77 -8.11
CA ARG A 168 4.72 -7.04 -7.84
C ARG A 168 4.88 -5.56 -7.47
N LYS A 169 6.05 -4.93 -7.72
CA LYS A 169 6.31 -3.53 -7.36
C LYS A 169 6.10 -2.56 -8.51
N SER A 170 6.12 -3.01 -9.76
CA SER A 170 5.83 -2.16 -10.92
C SER A 170 4.42 -1.54 -10.87
N ARG A 171 3.52 -2.13 -10.06
CA ARG A 171 2.21 -1.53 -9.77
C ARG A 171 2.31 -0.09 -9.23
N HIS A 172 3.38 0.25 -8.51
CA HIS A 172 3.56 1.61 -7.98
C HIS A 172 3.88 2.62 -9.08
N LEU A 173 4.63 2.21 -10.11
CA LEU A 173 4.86 3.03 -11.32
C LEU A 173 3.55 3.27 -12.07
N TYR A 174 2.76 2.21 -12.28
CA TYR A 174 1.45 2.32 -12.90
C TYR A 174 0.49 3.21 -12.08
N ASP A 175 0.47 3.06 -10.77
CA ASP A 175 -0.37 3.88 -9.89
C ASP A 175 0.00 5.37 -10.03
N LEU A 176 1.29 5.72 -9.99
CA LEU A 176 1.73 7.10 -10.19
C LEU A 176 1.35 7.61 -11.59
N TYR A 177 1.53 6.80 -12.63
CA TYR A 177 1.10 7.14 -13.99
C TYR A 177 -0.39 7.50 -14.05
N MET A 178 -1.23 6.73 -13.40
CA MET A 178 -2.68 6.94 -13.39
C MET A 178 -3.13 8.12 -12.52
N MET A 179 -2.34 8.48 -11.50
CA MET A 179 -2.68 9.52 -10.54
C MET A 179 -2.10 10.90 -10.86
N MET A 180 -0.91 10.99 -11.47
CA MET A 180 -0.11 12.22 -11.55
C MET A 180 -0.78 13.42 -12.20
N ASP A 181 -1.76 13.19 -13.06
CA ASP A 181 -2.51 14.25 -13.76
C ASP A 181 -3.89 14.51 -13.13
N LYS A 182 -4.19 13.92 -11.96
CA LYS A 182 -5.41 14.19 -11.19
C LYS A 182 -5.22 15.42 -10.29
N ASP A 183 -6.30 16.15 -10.03
CA ASP A 183 -6.27 17.37 -9.23
C ASP A 183 -5.62 17.19 -7.87
N PHE A 184 -5.93 16.08 -7.17
CA PHE A 184 -5.35 15.79 -5.87
C PHE A 184 -3.82 15.55 -5.93
N ALA A 185 -3.30 14.96 -7.01
CA ALA A 185 -1.88 14.73 -7.18
C ALA A 185 -1.14 16.01 -7.56
N ILE A 186 -1.75 16.84 -8.42
CA ILE A 186 -1.24 18.17 -8.78
C ILE A 186 -1.17 19.06 -7.53
N ALA A 187 -2.19 19.02 -6.68
CA ALA A 187 -2.21 19.74 -5.42
C ALA A 187 -1.13 19.20 -4.45
N ALA A 188 -1.02 17.88 -4.30
CA ALA A 188 -0.05 17.25 -3.41
C ALA A 188 1.41 17.55 -3.79
N VAL A 189 1.73 17.68 -5.08
CA VAL A 189 3.07 18.11 -5.53
C VAL A 189 3.43 19.51 -5.00
N LYS A 190 2.45 20.36 -4.72
CA LYS A 190 2.64 21.75 -4.25
C LYS A 190 2.42 21.89 -2.74
N ASP A 191 2.01 20.85 -2.08
CA ASP A 191 1.71 20.85 -0.64
C ASP A 191 3.00 20.58 0.16
N ASP A 192 3.65 21.65 0.58
CA ASP A 192 4.91 21.59 1.32
C ASP A 192 4.72 20.99 2.72
N GLU A 193 3.57 21.22 3.35
CA GLU A 193 3.27 20.71 4.70
C GLU A 193 3.07 19.19 4.67
N LEU A 194 2.25 18.70 3.73
CA LEU A 194 2.04 17.27 3.53
C LEU A 194 3.34 16.56 3.13
N TRP A 195 4.13 17.17 2.23
CA TRP A 195 5.42 16.64 1.82
C TRP A 195 6.36 16.48 3.00
N GLU A 196 6.52 17.53 3.82
CA GLU A 196 7.43 17.51 4.96
C GLU A 196 6.96 16.52 6.05
N THR A 197 5.66 16.44 6.28
CA THR A 197 5.05 15.45 7.20
C THR A 197 5.40 14.03 6.78
N ILE A 198 5.24 13.69 5.50
CA ILE A 198 5.56 12.34 4.99
C ILE A 198 7.07 12.10 5.04
N ARG A 199 7.88 13.06 4.60
CA ARG A 199 9.35 12.97 4.65
C ARG A 199 9.85 12.66 6.07
N HIS A 200 9.41 13.46 7.02
CA HIS A 200 9.80 13.32 8.42
C HIS A 200 9.34 11.98 9.01
N HIS A 201 8.10 11.60 8.75
CA HIS A 201 7.58 10.30 9.15
C HIS A 201 8.43 9.15 8.58
N ARG A 202 8.81 9.19 7.29
CA ARG A 202 9.63 8.14 6.69
C ARG A 202 11.05 8.09 7.25
N GLU A 203 11.63 9.24 7.56
CA GLU A 203 12.92 9.33 8.25
C GLU A 203 12.92 8.59 9.59
N ILE A 204 11.85 8.74 10.38
CA ILE A 204 11.73 8.13 11.71
C ILE A 204 11.30 6.66 11.64
N PHE A 205 10.26 6.35 10.90
CA PHE A 205 9.58 5.04 10.95
C PHE A 205 10.01 4.06 9.87
N THR A 206 10.39 4.52 8.69
CA THR A 206 10.90 3.68 7.60
C THR A 206 12.40 3.58 7.65
N SER A 207 13.08 4.71 7.72
CA SER A 207 14.53 4.84 7.94
C SER A 207 15.35 3.89 7.07
N VAL A 208 15.14 3.92 5.75
CA VAL A 208 15.85 3.05 4.80
C VAL A 208 17.35 3.30 4.89
N LYS A 209 18.12 2.23 5.12
CA LYS A 209 19.59 2.34 5.24
C LYS A 209 20.19 2.87 3.95
N GLY A 210 21.00 3.91 4.05
CA GLY A 210 21.65 4.56 2.90
C GLY A 210 20.81 5.64 2.22
N MET A 211 19.57 5.83 2.67
CA MET A 211 18.71 6.90 2.18
C MET A 211 18.97 8.20 2.93
N ASP A 212 19.04 9.29 2.19
CA ASP A 212 19.16 10.65 2.72
C ASP A 212 17.79 11.34 2.68
N TYR A 213 17.21 11.61 3.86
CA TYR A 213 15.92 12.26 4.04
C TYR A 213 16.04 13.76 4.35
N THR A 214 17.12 14.43 3.91
CA THR A 214 17.24 15.88 4.08
C THR A 214 16.11 16.67 3.39
N PRO A 215 15.78 17.89 3.83
CA PRO A 215 14.66 18.67 3.26
C PRO A 215 14.77 18.92 1.75
N ASP A 216 15.96 18.88 1.17
CA ASP A 216 16.19 19.05 -0.27
C ASP A 216 15.98 17.77 -1.11
N ILE A 217 15.57 16.65 -0.47
CA ILE A 217 15.25 15.37 -1.14
C ILE A 217 14.27 15.58 -2.31
N ARG A 218 13.34 16.52 -2.19
CA ARG A 218 12.36 16.84 -3.23
C ARG A 218 13.02 17.17 -4.56
N LYS A 219 14.13 17.90 -4.56
CA LYS A 219 14.87 18.28 -5.77
C LYS A 219 15.64 17.11 -6.40
N ARG A 220 15.80 16.04 -5.63
CA ARG A 220 16.58 14.83 -6.00
C ARG A 220 15.71 13.59 -6.21
N ILE A 221 14.38 13.76 -6.31
CA ILE A 221 13.45 12.65 -6.53
C ILE A 221 13.85 11.85 -7.77
N VAL A 222 13.93 10.54 -7.63
CA VAL A 222 14.20 9.55 -8.68
C VAL A 222 13.03 8.57 -8.71
N LEU A 223 12.33 8.52 -9.85
CA LEU A 223 11.17 7.66 -10.07
C LEU A 223 11.38 6.67 -11.22
N ILE A 224 12.58 6.68 -11.79
CA ILE A 224 12.95 5.83 -12.92
C ILE A 224 13.90 4.75 -12.43
N PRO A 225 13.60 3.47 -12.70
CA PRO A 225 14.54 2.39 -12.40
C PRO A 225 15.91 2.64 -13.05
N ARG A 226 16.99 2.35 -12.33
CA ARG A 226 18.34 2.42 -12.88
C ARG A 226 18.51 1.44 -14.05
N GLU A 227 19.48 1.70 -14.93
CA GLU A 227 19.74 0.89 -16.13
C GLU A 227 20.01 -0.59 -15.82
N ASP A 228 20.65 -0.88 -14.69
CA ASP A 228 20.97 -2.24 -14.24
C ASP A 228 19.75 -3.07 -13.82
N ILE A 229 18.61 -2.41 -13.47
CA ILE A 229 17.40 -3.09 -12.98
C ILE A 229 16.16 -2.85 -13.86
N ILE A 230 16.20 -1.93 -14.81
CA ILE A 230 15.01 -1.51 -15.59
C ILE A 230 14.34 -2.68 -16.32
N THR A 231 15.12 -3.62 -16.83
CA THR A 231 14.59 -4.82 -17.52
C THR A 231 13.78 -5.72 -16.59
N VAL A 232 14.18 -5.83 -15.31
CA VAL A 232 13.45 -6.61 -14.32
C VAL A 232 12.11 -5.95 -14.01
N TRP A 233 12.07 -4.61 -13.94
CA TRP A 233 10.84 -3.84 -13.72
C TRP A 233 9.90 -3.89 -14.93
N GLU A 234 10.44 -3.86 -16.15
CA GLU A 234 9.65 -4.01 -17.37
C GLU A 234 9.00 -5.40 -17.45
N LYS A 235 9.73 -6.46 -17.06
CA LYS A 235 9.19 -7.81 -17.01
C LYS A 235 8.07 -7.94 -15.97
N ASP A 236 8.26 -7.44 -14.75
CA ASP A 236 7.25 -7.42 -13.71
C ASP A 236 5.99 -6.65 -14.16
N TYR A 237 6.21 -5.51 -14.84
CA TYR A 237 5.11 -4.74 -15.41
C TYR A 237 4.33 -5.52 -16.48
N ALA A 238 5.00 -6.24 -17.36
CA ALA A 238 4.35 -7.04 -18.39
C ALA A 238 3.46 -8.16 -17.79
N GLU A 239 3.92 -8.80 -16.71
CA GLU A 239 3.12 -9.77 -15.95
C GLU A 239 1.90 -9.13 -15.28
N MET A 240 2.08 -7.97 -14.65
CA MET A 240 1.00 -7.21 -14.03
C MET A 240 -0.04 -6.74 -15.06
N LEU A 241 0.40 -6.30 -16.24
CA LEU A 241 -0.46 -5.81 -17.31
C LEU A 241 -1.48 -6.87 -17.78
N VAL A 242 -1.07 -8.13 -17.78
CA VAL A 242 -1.93 -9.25 -18.19
C VAL A 242 -2.88 -9.65 -17.07
N ASN A 243 -2.38 -9.68 -15.83
CA ASN A 243 -3.06 -10.35 -14.72
C ASN A 243 -3.85 -9.41 -13.79
N MET A 244 -3.47 -8.14 -13.70
CA MET A 244 -4.08 -7.22 -12.72
C MET A 244 -4.82 -6.05 -13.34
N ILE A 245 -4.42 -5.58 -14.53
CA ILE A 245 -5.03 -4.41 -15.15
C ILE A 245 -6.25 -4.83 -15.97
N TYR A 246 -7.40 -4.26 -15.62
CA TYR A 246 -8.65 -4.44 -16.37
C TYR A 246 -9.02 -3.16 -17.14
N GLY A 247 -9.91 -3.29 -18.13
CA GLY A 247 -10.33 -2.18 -18.97
C GLY A 247 -9.45 -1.95 -20.19
N SER A 248 -9.78 -0.92 -20.96
CA SER A 248 -9.06 -0.47 -22.15
C SER A 248 -8.07 0.65 -21.77
N GLY A 249 -6.96 0.78 -22.49
CA GLY A 249 -6.00 1.86 -22.26
C GLY A 249 -4.87 1.46 -21.31
N LYS A 250 -4.28 0.29 -21.58
CA LYS A 250 -3.10 -0.21 -20.88
C LYS A 250 -1.85 0.50 -21.42
N PRO A 251 -1.17 1.36 -20.64
CA PRO A 251 0.02 2.06 -21.14
C PRO A 251 1.19 1.10 -21.37
N ALA A 252 2.00 1.36 -22.35
CA ALA A 252 3.27 0.66 -22.52
C ALA A 252 4.28 1.09 -21.45
N PHE A 253 5.23 0.22 -21.10
CA PHE A 253 6.21 0.54 -20.04
C PHE A 253 7.00 1.82 -20.32
N HIS A 254 7.42 2.03 -21.57
CA HIS A 254 8.14 3.25 -21.97
C HIS A 254 7.31 4.52 -21.83
N GLU A 255 5.98 4.46 -21.97
CA GLU A 255 5.09 5.59 -21.71
C GLU A 255 5.05 5.95 -20.24
N ILE A 256 5.02 4.93 -19.36
CA ILE A 256 5.12 5.11 -17.90
C ILE A 256 6.44 5.78 -17.55
N ILE A 257 7.57 5.29 -18.05
CA ILE A 257 8.90 5.88 -17.81
C ILE A 257 8.98 7.33 -18.29
N SER A 258 8.39 7.63 -19.46
CA SER A 258 8.32 8.99 -19.97
C SER A 258 7.52 9.93 -19.05
N LYS A 259 6.42 9.45 -18.50
CA LYS A 259 5.62 10.19 -17.51
C LYS A 259 6.33 10.36 -16.17
N MET A 260 7.10 9.35 -15.73
CA MET A 260 7.91 9.48 -14.51
C MET A 260 8.97 10.59 -14.64
N LYS A 261 9.59 10.77 -15.81
CA LYS A 261 10.48 11.92 -16.08
C LYS A 261 9.77 13.26 -15.85
N ILE A 262 8.57 13.40 -16.43
CA ILE A 262 7.77 14.62 -16.25
C ILE A 262 7.42 14.85 -14.78
N LEU A 263 7.10 13.77 -14.05
CA LEU A 263 6.78 13.88 -12.62
C LEU A 263 7.99 14.29 -11.78
N GLU A 264 9.17 13.75 -12.06
CA GLU A 264 10.42 14.20 -11.41
C GLU A 264 10.67 15.70 -11.63
N GLU A 265 10.44 16.20 -12.84
CA GLU A 265 10.58 17.62 -13.17
C GLU A 265 9.60 18.49 -12.39
N ARG A 266 8.35 18.03 -12.18
CA ARG A 266 7.37 18.74 -11.35
C ARG A 266 7.83 18.92 -9.90
N PHE A 267 8.55 17.95 -9.35
CA PHE A 267 9.09 18.04 -8.00
C PHE A 267 10.32 18.96 -7.89
N ARG A 268 11.05 19.15 -8.98
CA ARG A 268 12.26 19.99 -9.01
C ARG A 268 11.95 21.50 -9.21
N GLN A 269 10.74 21.84 -9.62
CA GLN A 269 10.28 23.23 -9.79
C GLN A 269 9.93 23.86 -8.44
#